data_93f9779a7072a4f61c7a70e5142fe0a6
#
_entry.id   93f9779a7072a4f61c7a70e5142fe0a6
#
_cell.length_a   1.000
_cell.length_b   1.000
_cell.length_c   1.000
_cell.angle_alpha   90.00
_cell.angle_beta   90.00
_cell.angle_gamma   90.00
#
_symmetry.space_group_name_H-M   'P 1'
#
loop_
_entity.id
_entity.type
_entity.pdbx_description
1 polymer ?
#
loop_
_entity_poly.entity_id
_entity_poly.type
_entity_poly.pdbx_seq_one_letter_code
_entity_poly.pdbx_strand_id
1 'polypeptide(L)'
;ALAGQGHQVELAYLPYAEWEKPISRFDLRRQDLYTQKVFAPASPILKLTPLVERLQPEPKLPAEIEQIVRQVSDYDTQYTLQVEETDPNSPLFQLRIERNRMAAAALYSWLEAERPDVFIVPNGTILEMGVAYQISRLLGIQTVTFEFADQRERIWIAQDGEIMAHDTSALWEALGNQPLPPAARQAMLDLYAARRNARLWGNFARQWQQTPQEGAQKVRAELQLDARPVALLATNVLGDSLTLGRQRISATMAEWILGTVRYFSEHPQAHLVIRVHPGELLTHGTSMVEVIQAAFPQLPENIHLILPDAKTNTYDIVEIADLGLVYTTTVGMEMAMAGLPVIVAGKTHYAGKGFTID
;
A
#
# COMPACT_ATOMS: atom_id res chain seq x y z
N ALA A 1 -21.47 12.11 -13.07
CA ALA A 1 -21.58 11.03 -14.07
C ALA A 1 -22.75 10.11 -13.72
N LEU A 2 -22.73 9.36 -12.59
CA LEU A 2 -23.80 8.40 -12.23
C LEU A 2 -25.19 9.04 -12.13
N ALA A 3 -25.33 10.16 -11.43
CA ALA A 3 -26.62 10.87 -11.34
C ALA A 3 -27.12 11.33 -12.74
N GLY A 4 -26.21 11.76 -13.62
CA GLY A 4 -26.55 12.11 -15.01
C GLY A 4 -26.98 10.91 -15.87
N GLN A 5 -26.74 9.69 -15.41
CA GLN A 5 -27.18 8.45 -16.04
C GLN A 5 -28.49 7.90 -15.42
N GLY A 6 -29.09 8.66 -14.50
CA GLY A 6 -30.38 8.30 -13.89
C GLY A 6 -30.27 7.52 -12.58
N HIS A 7 -29.07 7.31 -12.04
CA HIS A 7 -28.91 6.68 -10.73
C HIS A 7 -29.26 7.67 -9.60
N GLN A 8 -29.89 7.17 -8.54
CA GLN A 8 -30.02 7.91 -7.29
C GLN A 8 -28.68 7.87 -6.57
N VAL A 9 -28.05 9.01 -6.39
CA VAL A 9 -26.72 9.12 -5.79
C VAL A 9 -26.81 9.88 -4.48
N GLU A 10 -26.32 9.26 -3.41
CA GLU A 10 -26.15 9.88 -2.10
C GLU A 10 -24.66 9.97 -1.75
N LEU A 11 -24.21 11.12 -1.32
CA LEU A 11 -22.88 11.36 -0.78
C LEU A 11 -22.97 11.47 0.74
N ALA A 12 -22.65 10.38 1.43
CA ALA A 12 -22.46 10.40 2.87
C ALA A 12 -21.03 10.83 3.19
N TYR A 13 -20.85 11.66 4.21
CA TYR A 13 -19.53 12.15 4.58
C TYR A 13 -19.40 12.38 6.09
N LEU A 14 -18.18 12.18 6.58
CA LEU A 14 -17.73 12.64 7.90
C LEU A 14 -16.91 13.92 7.71
N PRO A 15 -17.02 14.90 8.60
CA PRO A 15 -16.16 16.08 8.53
C PRO A 15 -14.72 15.68 8.82
N TYR A 16 -13.79 16.32 8.12
CA TYR A 16 -12.37 16.11 8.38
C TYR A 16 -12.02 16.49 9.82
N ALA A 17 -11.26 15.65 10.50
CA ALA A 17 -10.70 15.93 11.83
C ALA A 17 -9.23 15.52 11.86
N GLU A 18 -8.41 16.25 12.61
CA GLU A 18 -7.01 15.89 12.78
C GLU A 18 -6.89 14.54 13.51
N TRP A 19 -6.24 13.57 12.88
CA TRP A 19 -6.19 12.21 13.38
C TRP A 19 -5.20 12.00 14.53
N GLU A 20 -4.34 12.96 14.76
CA GLU A 20 -3.32 12.92 15.81
C GLU A 20 -3.79 13.54 17.14
N LYS A 21 -4.97 14.13 17.18
CA LYS A 21 -5.51 14.82 18.35
C LYS A 21 -6.88 14.29 18.74
N PRO A 22 -7.23 14.38 20.03
CA PRO A 22 -8.57 14.06 20.51
C PRO A 22 -9.65 14.86 19.76
N ILE A 23 -10.82 14.24 19.59
CA ILE A 23 -11.93 14.85 18.88
C ILE A 23 -12.47 16.05 19.68
N SER A 24 -12.44 17.24 19.06
CA SER A 24 -13.06 18.45 19.57
C SER A 24 -14.42 18.66 18.91
N ARG A 25 -15.48 18.78 19.68
CA ARG A 25 -16.83 19.10 19.17
C ARG A 25 -16.86 20.42 18.40
N PHE A 26 -16.08 21.40 18.83
CA PHE A 26 -15.99 22.68 18.14
C PHE A 26 -15.35 22.50 16.74
N ASP A 27 -14.25 21.78 16.66
CA ASP A 27 -13.55 21.55 15.39
C ASP A 27 -14.40 20.71 14.43
N LEU A 28 -15.05 19.64 14.91
CA LEU A 28 -16.00 18.86 14.12
C LEU A 28 -17.08 19.74 13.53
N ARG A 29 -17.70 20.61 14.37
CA ARG A 29 -18.75 21.52 13.88
C ARG A 29 -18.24 22.51 12.86
N ARG A 30 -17.06 23.06 13.08
CA ARG A 30 -16.41 23.98 12.12
C ARG A 30 -16.13 23.30 10.80
N GLN A 31 -15.58 22.09 10.82
CA GLN A 31 -15.28 21.31 9.62
C GLN A 31 -16.55 20.86 8.92
N ASP A 32 -17.59 20.47 9.65
CA ASP A 32 -18.88 20.12 9.09
C ASP A 32 -19.50 21.30 8.31
N LEU A 33 -19.52 22.48 8.90
CA LEU A 33 -20.00 23.71 8.21
C LEU A 33 -19.19 24.04 6.97
N TYR A 34 -17.87 23.85 7.01
CA TYR A 34 -17.01 24.03 5.86
C TYR A 34 -17.35 23.01 4.75
N THR A 35 -17.44 21.73 5.11
CA THR A 35 -17.73 20.63 4.18
C THR A 35 -19.10 20.82 3.53
N GLN A 36 -20.12 21.22 4.29
CA GLN A 36 -21.44 21.56 3.76
C GLN A 36 -21.35 22.65 2.69
N LYS A 37 -20.58 23.71 2.92
CA LYS A 37 -20.38 24.78 1.92
C LYS A 37 -19.67 24.28 0.66
N VAL A 38 -18.67 23.42 0.81
CA VAL A 38 -17.93 22.83 -0.33
C VAL A 38 -18.84 21.95 -1.17
N PHE A 39 -19.73 21.18 -0.55
CA PHE A 39 -20.62 20.25 -1.26
C PHE A 39 -21.95 20.89 -1.71
N ALA A 40 -22.31 22.05 -1.20
CA ALA A 40 -23.57 22.73 -1.56
C ALA A 40 -23.83 22.81 -3.08
N PRO A 41 -22.84 23.09 -3.96
CA PRO A 41 -23.07 23.10 -5.40
C PRO A 41 -23.50 21.75 -6.00
N ALA A 42 -23.25 20.64 -5.31
CA ALA A 42 -23.64 19.31 -5.76
C ALA A 42 -25.07 18.92 -5.33
N SER A 43 -25.66 19.62 -4.36
CA SER A 43 -26.98 19.30 -3.81
C SER A 43 -28.14 19.24 -4.81
N PRO A 44 -28.14 19.97 -5.93
CA PRO A 44 -29.17 19.80 -6.96
C PRO A 44 -29.09 18.48 -7.74
N ILE A 45 -27.93 17.79 -7.65
CA ILE A 45 -27.61 16.61 -8.47
C ILE A 45 -27.65 15.33 -7.63
N LEU A 46 -27.33 15.42 -6.32
CA LEU A 46 -27.24 14.28 -5.44
C LEU A 46 -27.67 14.64 -4.00
N LYS A 47 -28.11 13.63 -3.24
CA LYS A 47 -28.43 13.78 -1.82
C LYS A 47 -27.13 13.90 -1.03
N LEU A 48 -27.05 14.87 -0.13
CA LEU A 48 -25.92 15.07 0.79
C LEU A 48 -26.31 14.63 2.19
N THR A 49 -25.54 13.73 2.80
CA THR A 49 -25.83 13.17 4.11
C THR A 49 -24.65 13.34 5.07
N PRO A 50 -24.68 14.36 5.94
CA PRO A 50 -23.67 14.51 6.98
C PRO A 50 -23.86 13.43 8.06
N LEU A 51 -22.83 12.61 8.26
CA LEU A 51 -22.86 11.55 9.28
C LEU A 51 -22.48 12.07 10.67
N VAL A 52 -22.05 13.32 10.80
CA VAL A 52 -21.65 13.93 12.07
C VAL A 52 -22.78 13.89 13.13
N GLU A 53 -24.02 14.00 12.70
CA GLU A 53 -25.19 13.94 13.59
C GLU A 53 -25.45 12.54 14.16
N ARG A 54 -24.86 11.52 13.57
CA ARG A 54 -24.93 10.12 14.00
C ARG A 54 -23.75 9.70 14.87
N LEU A 55 -22.76 10.58 15.08
CA LEU A 55 -21.61 10.29 15.92
C LEU A 55 -22.03 10.23 17.40
N GLN A 56 -21.65 9.15 18.06
CA GLN A 56 -21.89 8.92 19.48
C GLN A 56 -20.55 8.81 20.22
N PRO A 57 -20.35 9.46 21.36
CA PRO A 57 -19.06 9.42 22.08
C PRO A 57 -18.66 8.02 22.56
N GLU A 58 -19.60 7.22 23.01
CA GLU A 58 -19.38 5.86 23.52
C GLU A 58 -20.40 4.91 22.90
N PRO A 59 -20.28 4.57 21.61
CA PRO A 59 -21.25 3.73 20.95
C PRO A 59 -21.18 2.28 21.45
N LYS A 60 -22.34 1.64 21.58
CA LYS A 60 -22.42 0.20 21.78
C LYS A 60 -22.49 -0.48 20.41
N LEU A 61 -21.45 -1.21 20.08
CA LEU A 61 -21.34 -1.89 18.79
C LEU A 61 -21.44 -3.41 18.95
N PRO A 62 -21.97 -4.13 17.96
CA PRO A 62 -21.85 -5.58 17.86
C PRO A 62 -20.39 -6.04 17.92
N ALA A 63 -20.16 -7.26 18.42
CA ALA A 63 -18.81 -7.80 18.60
C ALA A 63 -18.02 -7.86 17.29
N GLU A 64 -18.66 -8.20 16.17
CA GLU A 64 -18.06 -8.24 14.86
C GLU A 64 -17.57 -6.86 14.41
N ILE A 65 -18.33 -5.81 14.73
CA ILE A 65 -17.93 -4.43 14.39
C ILE A 65 -16.80 -3.95 15.30
N GLU A 66 -16.79 -4.32 16.59
CA GLU A 66 -15.64 -4.04 17.47
C GLU A 66 -14.35 -4.71 16.97
N GLN A 67 -14.45 -5.90 16.39
CA GLN A 67 -13.29 -6.57 15.77
C GLN A 67 -12.81 -5.82 14.53
N ILE A 68 -13.73 -5.37 13.67
CA ILE A 68 -13.41 -4.52 12.51
C ILE A 68 -12.69 -3.24 12.96
N VAL A 69 -13.24 -2.54 13.95
CA VAL A 69 -12.64 -1.33 14.52
C VAL A 69 -11.21 -1.58 14.98
N ARG A 70 -10.99 -2.67 15.73
CA ARG A 70 -9.65 -3.02 16.21
C ARG A 70 -8.67 -3.28 15.07
N GLN A 71 -9.06 -4.09 14.09
CA GLN A 71 -8.22 -4.43 12.93
C GLN A 71 -7.85 -3.19 12.10
N VAL A 72 -8.85 -2.36 11.79
CA VAL A 72 -8.61 -1.14 11.00
C VAL A 72 -7.76 -0.14 11.78
N SER A 73 -7.96 -0.03 13.10
CA SER A 73 -7.14 0.85 13.94
C SER A 73 -5.70 0.38 14.06
N ASP A 74 -5.46 -0.93 14.03
CA ASP A 74 -4.12 -1.51 13.97
C ASP A 74 -3.42 -1.15 12.65
N TYR A 75 -4.05 -1.41 11.52
CA TYR A 75 -3.52 -1.05 10.19
C TYR A 75 -3.27 0.45 10.05
N ASP A 76 -4.19 1.28 10.54
CA ASP A 76 -4.06 2.73 10.52
C ASP A 76 -2.89 3.23 11.38
N THR A 77 -2.68 2.60 12.55
CA THR A 77 -1.55 2.92 13.43
C THR A 77 -0.23 2.46 12.80
N GLN A 78 -0.18 1.26 12.23
CA GLN A 78 0.99 0.78 11.48
C GLN A 78 1.36 1.73 10.34
N TYR A 79 0.37 2.14 9.55
CA TYR A 79 0.55 3.08 8.45
C TYR A 79 1.05 4.45 8.92
N THR A 80 0.45 4.99 9.99
CA THR A 80 0.78 6.32 10.49
C THR A 80 2.18 6.38 11.12
N LEU A 81 2.56 5.35 11.89
CA LEU A 81 3.86 5.26 12.54
C LEU A 81 4.93 4.63 11.65
N GLN A 82 4.53 4.00 10.54
CA GLN A 82 5.42 3.26 9.63
C GLN A 82 6.18 2.15 10.38
N VAL A 83 5.40 1.31 11.05
CA VAL A 83 5.87 0.14 11.80
C VAL A 83 5.08 -1.11 11.39
N GLU A 84 5.57 -2.29 11.72
CA GLU A 84 4.85 -3.54 11.48
C GLU A 84 4.09 -4.04 12.71
N GLU A 85 4.48 -3.61 13.90
CA GLU A 85 3.85 -3.97 15.16
C GLU A 85 3.41 -2.70 15.90
N THR A 86 2.22 -2.74 16.48
CA THR A 86 1.67 -1.63 17.25
C THR A 86 1.61 -1.97 18.73
N ASP A 87 1.75 -0.95 19.59
CA ASP A 87 1.40 -1.07 20.99
C ASP A 87 -0.08 -0.69 21.19
N PRO A 88 -0.95 -1.67 21.55
CA PRO A 88 -2.35 -1.38 21.81
C PRO A 88 -2.61 -0.36 22.93
N ASN A 89 -1.62 -0.14 23.80
CA ASN A 89 -1.71 0.83 24.91
C ASN A 89 -1.19 2.22 24.51
N SER A 90 -0.63 2.38 23.32
CA SER A 90 -0.12 3.67 22.88
C SER A 90 -1.26 4.69 22.73
N PRO A 91 -0.99 5.99 23.06
CA PRO A 91 -1.99 7.04 22.91
C PRO A 91 -2.57 7.15 21.50
N LEU A 92 -1.76 6.92 20.47
CA LEU A 92 -2.20 7.00 19.09
C LEU A 92 -3.15 5.83 18.76
N PHE A 93 -2.81 4.60 19.14
CA PHE A 93 -3.70 3.45 18.92
C PHE A 93 -5.05 3.65 19.60
N GLN A 94 -5.07 4.11 20.86
CA GLN A 94 -6.31 4.38 21.59
C GLN A 94 -7.13 5.48 20.92
N LEU A 95 -6.49 6.52 20.41
CA LEU A 95 -7.15 7.57 19.64
C LEU A 95 -7.77 7.02 18.35
N ARG A 96 -7.09 6.10 17.66
CA ARG A 96 -7.63 5.45 16.45
C ARG A 96 -8.83 4.56 16.78
N ILE A 97 -8.76 3.80 17.86
CA ILE A 97 -9.90 3.01 18.35
C ILE A 97 -11.11 3.92 18.62
N GLU A 98 -10.94 5.00 19.36
CA GLU A 98 -12.04 5.94 19.68
C GLU A 98 -12.69 6.48 18.39
N ARG A 99 -11.90 6.98 17.47
CA ARG A 99 -12.38 7.56 16.21
C ARG A 99 -13.05 6.56 15.31
N ASN A 100 -12.43 5.41 15.12
CA ASN A 100 -13.00 4.35 14.29
C ASN A 100 -14.27 3.75 14.88
N ARG A 101 -14.41 3.70 16.22
CA ARG A 101 -15.67 3.28 16.87
C ARG A 101 -16.80 4.28 16.61
N MET A 102 -16.51 5.59 16.71
CA MET A 102 -17.52 6.62 16.40
C MET A 102 -17.92 6.56 14.93
N ALA A 103 -16.96 6.45 14.02
CA ALA A 103 -17.22 6.30 12.59
C ALA A 103 -18.02 5.01 12.31
N ALA A 104 -17.66 3.89 12.94
CA ALA A 104 -18.35 2.62 12.79
C ALA A 104 -19.83 2.70 13.19
N ALA A 105 -20.13 3.34 14.32
CA ALA A 105 -21.49 3.51 14.78
C ALA A 105 -22.35 4.32 13.79
N ALA A 106 -21.79 5.43 13.30
CA ALA A 106 -22.49 6.29 12.34
C ALA A 106 -22.71 5.58 11.00
N LEU A 107 -21.66 4.91 10.49
CA LEU A 107 -21.71 4.17 9.23
C LEU A 107 -22.63 2.95 9.30
N TYR A 108 -22.55 2.17 10.38
CA TYR A 108 -23.41 1.01 10.57
C TYR A 108 -24.89 1.43 10.60
N SER A 109 -25.23 2.42 11.43
CA SER A 109 -26.61 2.94 11.52
C SER A 109 -27.11 3.48 10.19
N TRP A 110 -26.26 4.15 9.42
CA TRP A 110 -26.63 4.70 8.12
C TRP A 110 -26.79 3.61 7.06
N LEU A 111 -25.81 2.73 6.89
CA LEU A 111 -25.85 1.65 5.90
C LEU A 111 -26.96 0.63 6.17
N GLU A 112 -27.27 0.35 7.45
CA GLU A 112 -28.36 -0.53 7.83
C GLU A 112 -29.74 0.07 7.47
N ALA A 113 -29.88 1.39 7.60
CA ALA A 113 -31.12 2.10 7.28
C ALA A 113 -31.33 2.30 5.77
N GLU A 114 -30.28 2.74 5.05
CA GLU A 114 -30.39 3.14 3.64
C GLU A 114 -30.25 1.94 2.67
N ARG A 115 -29.50 0.90 3.04
CA ARG A 115 -29.30 -0.31 2.22
C ARG A 115 -29.09 -0.01 0.74
N PRO A 116 -28.04 0.75 0.37
CA PRO A 116 -27.79 1.08 -1.02
C PRO A 116 -27.49 -0.19 -1.86
N ASP A 117 -27.87 -0.20 -3.14
CA ASP A 117 -27.53 -1.29 -4.06
C ASP A 117 -26.00 -1.42 -4.24
N VAL A 118 -25.33 -0.27 -4.28
CA VAL A 118 -23.86 -0.20 -4.40
C VAL A 118 -23.30 0.87 -3.47
N PHE A 119 -22.32 0.51 -2.68
CA PHE A 119 -21.56 1.42 -1.83
C PHE A 119 -20.18 1.66 -2.42
N ILE A 120 -19.79 2.92 -2.61
CA ILE A 120 -18.50 3.31 -3.17
C ILE A 120 -17.69 4.04 -2.11
N VAL A 121 -16.50 3.56 -1.80
CA VAL A 121 -15.63 4.12 -0.77
C VAL A 121 -14.16 4.13 -1.22
N PRO A 122 -13.39 5.20 -0.96
CA PRO A 122 -11.97 5.20 -1.28
C PRO A 122 -11.19 4.24 -0.38
N ASN A 123 -10.04 3.77 -0.84
CA ASN A 123 -9.05 2.95 -0.14
C ASN A 123 -9.57 1.59 0.38
N GLY A 124 -10.40 1.59 1.41
CA GLY A 124 -11.01 0.37 1.97
C GLY A 124 -10.16 -0.37 3.01
N THR A 125 -8.97 0.13 3.38
CA THR A 125 -8.03 -0.56 4.30
C THR A 125 -7.84 0.19 5.61
N ILE A 126 -7.66 1.50 5.57
CA ILE A 126 -7.30 2.34 6.73
C ILE A 126 -8.35 3.41 7.02
N LEU A 127 -8.27 4.02 8.19
CA LEU A 127 -9.17 5.09 8.68
C LEU A 127 -10.65 4.67 8.64
N GLU A 128 -11.54 5.64 8.65
CA GLU A 128 -12.98 5.42 8.48
C GLU A 128 -13.35 4.76 7.14
N MET A 129 -12.47 4.84 6.16
CA MET A 129 -12.66 4.19 4.86
C MET A 129 -12.55 2.66 4.96
N GLY A 130 -11.59 2.16 5.75
CA GLY A 130 -11.47 0.74 6.07
C GLY A 130 -12.66 0.24 6.88
N VAL A 131 -13.09 1.01 7.88
CA VAL A 131 -14.29 0.70 8.68
C VAL A 131 -15.53 0.66 7.79
N ALA A 132 -15.71 1.64 6.91
CA ALA A 132 -16.86 1.70 6.00
C ALA A 132 -16.91 0.51 5.05
N TYR A 133 -15.76 0.14 4.47
CA TYR A 133 -15.66 -1.04 3.61
C TYR A 133 -16.04 -2.33 4.35
N GLN A 134 -15.45 -2.58 5.51
CA GLN A 134 -15.68 -3.81 6.26
C GLN A 134 -17.16 -3.91 6.74
N ILE A 135 -17.75 -2.80 7.19
CA ILE A 135 -19.16 -2.77 7.61
C ILE A 135 -20.09 -3.01 6.41
N SER A 136 -19.83 -2.39 5.26
CA SER A 136 -20.65 -2.62 4.07
C SER A 136 -20.61 -4.09 3.62
N ARG A 137 -19.42 -4.72 3.70
CA ARG A 137 -19.27 -6.17 3.43
C ARG A 137 -20.02 -7.04 4.46
N LEU A 138 -19.91 -6.71 5.74
CA LEU A 138 -20.65 -7.41 6.81
C LEU A 138 -22.17 -7.35 6.59
N LEU A 139 -22.67 -6.22 6.09
CA LEU A 139 -24.09 -6.03 5.77
C LEU A 139 -24.51 -6.66 4.42
N GLY A 140 -23.60 -7.26 3.67
CA GLY A 140 -23.88 -7.87 2.36
C GLY A 140 -24.16 -6.86 1.26
N ILE A 141 -23.70 -5.61 1.39
CA ILE A 141 -23.87 -4.56 0.39
C ILE A 141 -22.76 -4.71 -0.65
N GLN A 142 -23.12 -4.65 -1.94
CA GLN A 142 -22.13 -4.62 -3.01
C GLN A 142 -21.23 -3.39 -2.86
N THR A 143 -19.94 -3.61 -2.76
CA THR A 143 -19.01 -2.53 -2.40
C THR A 143 -17.93 -2.35 -3.46
N VAL A 144 -17.71 -1.11 -3.84
CA VAL A 144 -16.63 -0.72 -4.75
C VAL A 144 -15.63 0.14 -3.99
N THR A 145 -14.38 -0.30 -3.96
CA THR A 145 -13.28 0.53 -3.46
C THR A 145 -12.51 1.13 -4.63
N PHE A 146 -11.91 2.29 -4.42
CA PHE A 146 -11.10 2.94 -5.44
C PHE A 146 -9.91 3.69 -4.86
N GLU A 147 -8.88 3.88 -5.70
CA GLU A 147 -7.73 4.72 -5.38
C GLU A 147 -7.24 5.41 -6.66
N PHE A 148 -6.62 6.57 -6.51
CA PHE A 148 -5.98 7.24 -7.63
C PHE A 148 -4.73 6.47 -8.06
N ALA A 149 -4.67 6.10 -9.34
CA ALA A 149 -3.51 5.40 -9.88
C ALA A 149 -2.30 6.35 -9.99
N ASP A 150 -1.11 5.79 -9.95
CA ASP A 150 0.12 6.54 -10.23
C ASP A 150 0.11 7.16 -11.62
N GLN A 151 -0.48 6.48 -12.60
CA GLN A 151 -0.62 7.00 -13.96
C GLN A 151 -1.69 8.08 -14.02
N ARG A 152 -1.40 9.14 -14.77
CA ARG A 152 -2.33 10.27 -14.96
C ARG A 152 -3.67 9.83 -15.54
N GLU A 153 -4.73 10.46 -15.08
CA GLU A 153 -6.11 10.26 -15.57
C GLU A 153 -6.62 8.82 -15.40
N ARG A 154 -6.04 8.07 -14.47
CA ARG A 154 -6.45 6.68 -14.15
C ARG A 154 -6.79 6.56 -12.69
N ILE A 155 -7.76 5.69 -12.43
CA ILE A 155 -8.12 5.23 -11.09
C ILE A 155 -8.06 3.71 -11.07
N TRP A 156 -7.71 3.16 -9.91
CA TRP A 156 -7.87 1.76 -9.60
C TRP A 156 -9.25 1.55 -9.02
N ILE A 157 -9.93 0.48 -9.40
CA ILE A 157 -11.24 0.10 -8.88
C ILE A 157 -11.20 -1.38 -8.55
N ALA A 158 -11.71 -1.73 -7.36
CA ALA A 158 -11.97 -3.12 -6.98
C ALA A 158 -13.45 -3.28 -6.60
N GLN A 159 -14.08 -4.32 -7.11
CA GLN A 159 -15.43 -4.69 -6.73
C GLN A 159 -15.36 -5.79 -5.68
N ASP A 160 -16.06 -5.56 -4.56
CA ASP A 160 -16.10 -6.48 -3.42
C ASP A 160 -14.74 -6.86 -2.82
N GLY A 161 -13.71 -6.04 -3.04
CA GLY A 161 -12.36 -6.19 -2.55
C GLY A 161 -11.76 -4.87 -2.06
N GLU A 162 -10.72 -4.95 -1.24
CA GLU A 162 -9.89 -3.81 -0.89
C GLU A 162 -9.02 -3.43 -2.08
N ILE A 163 -9.10 -2.18 -2.55
CA ILE A 163 -8.30 -1.76 -3.71
C ILE A 163 -6.79 -1.88 -3.44
N MET A 164 -6.34 -1.69 -2.19
CA MET A 164 -4.94 -1.82 -1.83
C MET A 164 -4.42 -3.27 -1.91
N ALA A 165 -5.32 -4.26 -2.03
CA ALA A 165 -4.94 -5.64 -2.35
C ALA A 165 -4.47 -5.79 -3.80
N HIS A 166 -4.89 -4.89 -4.68
CA HIS A 166 -4.64 -4.94 -6.13
C HIS A 166 -4.98 -6.33 -6.72
N ASP A 167 -6.02 -6.98 -6.22
CA ASP A 167 -6.36 -8.33 -6.66
C ASP A 167 -6.73 -8.32 -8.15
N THR A 168 -5.88 -8.94 -8.95
CA THR A 168 -6.05 -9.09 -10.40
C THR A 168 -6.28 -10.54 -10.81
N SER A 169 -6.65 -11.40 -9.87
CA SER A 169 -6.78 -12.86 -10.12
C SER A 169 -7.83 -13.16 -11.17
N ALA A 170 -9.03 -12.60 -11.05
CA ALA A 170 -10.09 -12.79 -12.05
C ALA A 170 -9.70 -12.25 -13.44
N LEU A 171 -9.00 -11.11 -13.50
CA LEU A 171 -8.48 -10.56 -14.74
C LEU A 171 -7.42 -11.49 -15.36
N TRP A 172 -6.53 -12.03 -14.53
CA TRP A 172 -5.51 -12.98 -14.97
C TRP A 172 -6.11 -14.28 -15.50
N GLU A 173 -7.09 -14.85 -14.80
CA GLU A 173 -7.82 -16.04 -15.28
C GLU A 173 -8.49 -15.80 -16.64
N ALA A 174 -9.08 -14.63 -16.83
CA ALA A 174 -9.77 -14.28 -18.06
C ALA A 174 -8.82 -13.98 -19.24
N LEU A 175 -7.68 -13.33 -18.98
CA LEU A 175 -6.82 -12.74 -20.01
C LEU A 175 -5.36 -13.23 -20.00
N GLY A 176 -4.90 -13.91 -18.94
CA GLY A 176 -3.48 -14.23 -18.74
C GLY A 176 -2.86 -15.10 -19.84
N ASN A 177 -3.67 -15.92 -20.51
CA ASN A 177 -3.23 -16.76 -21.63
C ASN A 177 -3.49 -16.12 -23.01
N GLN A 178 -4.02 -14.89 -23.06
CA GLN A 178 -4.28 -14.19 -24.30
C GLN A 178 -3.09 -13.32 -24.70
N PRO A 179 -2.73 -13.26 -25.99
CA PRO A 179 -1.71 -12.34 -26.46
C PRO A 179 -2.12 -10.89 -26.16
N LEU A 180 -1.20 -10.10 -25.60
CA LEU A 180 -1.45 -8.66 -25.41
C LEU A 180 -1.63 -8.00 -26.78
N PRO A 181 -2.65 -7.14 -26.97
CA PRO A 181 -2.76 -6.29 -28.13
C PRO A 181 -1.47 -5.48 -28.33
N PRO A 182 -1.00 -5.27 -29.57
CA PRO A 182 0.26 -4.56 -29.83
C PRO A 182 0.36 -3.19 -29.14
N ALA A 183 -0.73 -2.42 -29.14
CA ALA A 183 -0.79 -1.12 -28.46
C ALA A 183 -0.63 -1.22 -26.94
N ALA A 184 -1.25 -2.22 -26.30
CA ALA A 184 -1.13 -2.44 -24.86
C ALA A 184 0.29 -2.89 -24.49
N ARG A 185 0.89 -3.77 -25.32
CA ARG A 185 2.27 -4.20 -25.15
C ARG A 185 3.23 -3.01 -25.27
N GLN A 186 3.05 -2.17 -26.27
CA GLN A 186 3.90 -0.98 -26.45
C GLN A 186 3.76 -0.01 -25.27
N ALA A 187 2.54 0.29 -24.82
CA ALA A 187 2.30 1.16 -23.68
C ALA A 187 2.97 0.64 -22.38
N MET A 188 2.97 -0.69 -22.16
CA MET A 188 3.66 -1.32 -21.05
C MET A 188 5.19 -1.16 -21.16
N LEU A 189 5.76 -1.38 -22.34
CA LEU A 189 7.20 -1.22 -22.58
C LEU A 189 7.63 0.25 -22.41
N ASP A 190 6.82 1.20 -22.89
CA ASP A 190 7.08 2.64 -22.75
C ASP A 190 7.06 3.07 -21.27
N LEU A 191 6.10 2.56 -20.48
CA LEU A 191 6.04 2.79 -19.04
C LEU A 191 7.26 2.24 -18.33
N TYR A 192 7.65 1.00 -18.64
CA TYR A 192 8.83 0.37 -18.07
C TYR A 192 10.11 1.14 -18.42
N ALA A 193 10.27 1.54 -19.69
CA ALA A 193 11.38 2.36 -20.12
C ALA A 193 11.40 3.74 -19.43
N ALA A 194 10.23 4.37 -19.23
CA ALA A 194 10.14 5.64 -18.52
C ALA A 194 10.60 5.51 -17.07
N ARG A 195 10.22 4.44 -16.37
CA ARG A 195 10.64 4.15 -14.99
C ARG A 195 12.15 3.92 -14.91
N ARG A 196 12.71 3.09 -15.77
CA ARG A 196 14.16 2.81 -15.83
C ARG A 196 14.98 4.08 -16.07
N ASN A 197 14.52 4.96 -16.94
CA ASN A 197 15.23 6.18 -17.32
C ASN A 197 14.90 7.38 -16.43
N ALA A 198 14.29 7.17 -15.28
CA ALA A 198 13.89 8.21 -14.33
C ALA A 198 13.03 9.34 -14.94
N ARG A 199 12.26 9.03 -15.98
CA ARG A 199 11.34 9.98 -16.61
C ARG A 199 10.04 10.06 -15.82
N LEU A 200 9.45 11.24 -15.74
CA LEU A 200 8.17 11.44 -15.09
C LEU A 200 7.06 10.69 -15.85
N TRP A 201 6.43 9.73 -15.20
CA TRP A 201 5.37 8.88 -15.76
C TRP A 201 4.07 8.93 -14.94
N GLY A 202 4.10 9.45 -13.72
CA GLY A 202 2.99 9.45 -12.79
C GLY A 202 2.40 10.83 -12.52
N ASN A 203 1.38 10.85 -11.67
CA ASN A 203 0.75 12.08 -11.16
C ASN A 203 1.67 12.86 -10.22
N PHE A 204 2.60 12.16 -9.56
CA PHE A 204 3.49 12.72 -8.56
C PHE A 204 4.95 12.57 -8.98
N ALA A 205 5.71 13.66 -8.90
CA ALA A 205 7.16 13.61 -9.01
C ALA A 205 7.74 13.05 -7.71
N ARG A 206 8.18 11.80 -7.71
CA ARG A 206 8.87 11.19 -6.58
C ARG A 206 10.37 11.46 -6.74
N GLN A 207 11.03 12.01 -5.71
CA GLN A 207 12.46 12.39 -5.80
C GLN A 207 13.36 11.23 -6.20
N TRP A 208 13.08 10.01 -5.71
CA TRP A 208 13.87 8.82 -6.06
C TRP A 208 13.69 8.34 -7.50
N GLN A 209 12.69 8.83 -8.22
CA GLN A 209 12.50 8.51 -9.64
C GLN A 209 13.41 9.34 -10.56
N GLN A 210 14.21 10.24 -10.01
CA GLN A 210 15.11 11.12 -10.77
C GLN A 210 16.54 10.60 -10.86
N THR A 211 16.84 9.42 -10.32
CA THR A 211 18.16 8.81 -10.40
C THR A 211 18.32 8.12 -11.77
N PRO A 212 19.17 8.66 -12.67
CA PRO A 212 19.37 8.06 -13.98
C PRO A 212 20.12 6.73 -13.87
N GLN A 213 20.01 5.88 -14.90
CA GLN A 213 20.88 4.73 -15.04
C GLN A 213 22.32 5.18 -15.34
N GLU A 214 23.26 4.58 -14.66
CA GLU A 214 24.70 4.80 -14.89
C GLU A 214 25.42 3.53 -15.39
N GLY A 215 24.64 2.44 -15.48
CA GLY A 215 25.04 1.15 -16.03
C GLY A 215 25.47 0.12 -14.97
N ALA A 216 25.16 -1.12 -15.26
CA ALA A 216 25.41 -2.28 -14.42
C ALA A 216 26.87 -2.46 -13.98
N GLN A 217 27.82 -2.12 -14.86
CA GLN A 217 29.28 -2.25 -14.58
C GLN A 217 29.74 -1.30 -13.47
N LYS A 218 29.13 -0.09 -13.39
CA LYS A 218 29.42 0.85 -12.32
C LYS A 218 29.00 0.28 -10.98
N VAL A 219 27.81 -0.27 -10.91
CA VAL A 219 27.29 -0.89 -9.68
C VAL A 219 28.15 -2.09 -9.24
N ARG A 220 28.57 -2.94 -10.19
CA ARG A 220 29.50 -4.05 -9.88
C ARG A 220 30.80 -3.54 -9.26
N ALA A 221 31.36 -2.49 -9.82
CA ALA A 221 32.62 -1.90 -9.34
C ALA A 221 32.45 -1.23 -7.96
N GLU A 222 31.39 -0.47 -7.75
CA GLU A 222 31.10 0.22 -6.48
C GLU A 222 30.88 -0.76 -5.33
N LEU A 223 30.15 -1.86 -5.60
CA LEU A 223 29.89 -2.91 -4.61
C LEU A 223 31.00 -3.98 -4.56
N GLN A 224 32.03 -3.87 -5.37
CA GLN A 224 33.15 -4.82 -5.46
C GLN A 224 32.68 -6.27 -5.67
N LEU A 225 31.66 -6.47 -6.53
CA LEU A 225 31.10 -7.78 -6.81
C LEU A 225 32.03 -8.59 -7.71
N ASP A 226 32.42 -9.76 -7.27
CA ASP A 226 33.14 -10.73 -8.06
C ASP A 226 32.23 -11.57 -8.98
N ALA A 227 32.67 -12.76 -9.38
CA ALA A 227 31.94 -13.64 -10.30
C ALA A 227 30.84 -14.48 -9.62
N ARG A 228 30.65 -14.38 -8.29
CA ARG A 228 29.60 -15.10 -7.58
C ARG A 228 28.21 -14.61 -8.04
N PRO A 229 27.18 -15.49 -7.97
CA PRO A 229 25.80 -15.11 -8.22
C PRO A 229 25.34 -13.98 -7.31
N VAL A 230 24.46 -13.13 -7.80
CA VAL A 230 23.93 -11.96 -7.09
C VAL A 230 22.41 -12.11 -6.87
N ALA A 231 21.99 -12.13 -5.63
CA ALA A 231 20.59 -11.98 -5.26
C ALA A 231 20.29 -10.51 -4.91
N LEU A 232 19.26 -9.94 -5.54
CA LEU A 232 18.77 -8.59 -5.23
C LEU A 232 17.54 -8.68 -4.33
N LEU A 233 17.66 -8.20 -3.10
CA LEU A 233 16.52 -7.99 -2.19
C LEU A 233 16.10 -6.52 -2.25
N ALA A 234 14.89 -6.27 -2.74
CA ALA A 234 14.30 -4.92 -2.73
C ALA A 234 13.27 -4.81 -1.61
N THR A 235 13.47 -3.86 -0.68
CA THR A 235 12.59 -3.68 0.46
C THR A 235 11.33 -2.85 0.11
N ASN A 236 10.28 -2.99 0.92
CA ASN A 236 9.22 -1.99 1.04
C ASN A 236 9.57 -1.02 2.18
N VAL A 237 8.81 0.07 2.30
CA VAL A 237 8.74 0.88 3.52
C VAL A 237 7.92 0.13 4.56
N LEU A 238 8.35 0.14 5.83
CA LEU A 238 7.60 -0.47 6.93
C LEU A 238 6.23 0.21 7.09
N GLY A 239 5.19 -0.56 7.34
CA GLY A 239 3.83 -0.02 7.50
C GLY A 239 3.22 0.63 6.25
N ASP A 240 3.84 0.48 5.07
CA ASP A 240 3.23 0.93 3.81
C ASP A 240 1.89 0.21 3.59
N SER A 241 0.92 0.91 3.02
CA SER A 241 -0.42 0.38 2.74
C SER A 241 -0.40 -0.92 1.90
N LEU A 242 0.63 -1.12 1.09
CA LEU A 242 0.84 -2.35 0.33
C LEU A 242 1.44 -3.50 1.14
N THR A 243 1.84 -3.27 2.39
CA THR A 243 2.38 -4.32 3.29
C THR A 243 1.39 -4.77 4.36
N LEU A 244 0.35 -3.95 4.64
CA LEU A 244 -0.64 -4.21 5.68
C LEU A 244 -1.46 -5.48 5.38
N GLY A 245 -1.44 -6.44 6.30
CA GLY A 245 -2.18 -7.70 6.13
C GLY A 245 -1.64 -8.61 5.02
N ARG A 246 -0.41 -8.39 4.55
CA ARG A 246 0.20 -9.16 3.43
C ARG A 246 1.15 -10.25 3.87
N GLN A 247 1.14 -10.61 5.14
CA GLN A 247 1.95 -11.70 5.71
C GLN A 247 1.60 -13.03 5.03
N ARG A 248 2.65 -13.82 4.70
CA ARG A 248 2.51 -15.14 4.09
C ARG A 248 3.49 -16.15 4.70
N ILE A 249 4.80 -15.95 4.52
CA ILE A 249 5.84 -16.89 4.97
C ILE A 249 6.53 -16.46 6.26
N SER A 250 6.25 -15.28 6.76
CA SER A 250 6.77 -14.72 8.02
C SER A 250 5.72 -13.88 8.71
N ALA A 251 5.85 -13.63 10.00
CA ALA A 251 4.95 -12.77 10.75
C ALA A 251 5.10 -11.29 10.33
N THR A 252 6.34 -10.88 10.01
CA THR A 252 6.66 -9.52 9.57
C THR A 252 7.61 -9.53 8.37
N MET A 253 7.67 -8.44 7.62
CA MET A 253 8.65 -8.25 6.56
C MET A 253 10.07 -8.18 7.15
N ALA A 254 10.23 -7.51 8.29
CA ALA A 254 11.50 -7.42 8.99
C ALA A 254 12.04 -8.81 9.35
N GLU A 255 11.19 -9.71 9.89
CA GLU A 255 11.57 -11.10 10.18
C GLU A 255 12.09 -11.82 8.93
N TRP A 256 11.38 -11.70 7.82
CA TRP A 256 11.80 -12.29 6.55
C TRP A 256 13.14 -11.74 6.05
N ILE A 257 13.34 -10.42 6.11
CA ILE A 257 14.58 -9.79 5.69
C ILE A 257 15.74 -10.25 6.56
N LEU A 258 15.59 -10.24 7.89
CA LEU A 258 16.63 -10.70 8.82
C LEU A 258 16.94 -12.17 8.64
N GLY A 259 15.93 -13.01 8.38
CA GLY A 259 16.12 -14.42 8.01
C GLY A 259 16.91 -14.59 6.71
N THR A 260 16.63 -13.76 5.73
CA THR A 260 17.38 -13.74 4.45
C THR A 260 18.83 -13.31 4.66
N VAL A 261 19.09 -12.26 5.44
CA VAL A 261 20.44 -11.81 5.77
C VAL A 261 21.21 -12.94 6.49
N ARG A 262 20.60 -13.62 7.44
CA ARG A 262 21.22 -14.77 8.13
C ARG A 262 21.56 -15.88 7.15
N TYR A 263 20.63 -16.26 6.28
CA TYR A 263 20.89 -17.28 5.27
C TYR A 263 22.11 -16.97 4.41
N PHE A 264 22.20 -15.76 3.86
CA PHE A 264 23.34 -15.36 3.03
C PHE A 264 24.64 -15.18 3.84
N SER A 265 24.56 -14.89 5.13
CA SER A 265 25.74 -14.89 6.02
C SER A 265 26.34 -16.28 6.17
N GLU A 266 25.52 -17.31 6.12
CA GLU A 266 25.92 -18.72 6.19
C GLU A 266 26.27 -19.31 4.80
N HIS A 267 25.94 -18.59 3.72
CA HIS A 267 26.11 -19.02 2.34
C HIS A 267 26.92 -18.00 1.52
N PRO A 268 28.23 -17.84 1.79
CA PRO A 268 29.05 -16.80 1.17
C PRO A 268 29.38 -17.04 -0.31
N GLN A 269 28.92 -18.15 -0.90
CA GLN A 269 29.10 -18.47 -2.32
C GLN A 269 28.21 -17.62 -3.25
N ALA A 270 27.33 -16.75 -2.70
CA ALA A 270 26.54 -15.79 -3.44
C ALA A 270 26.56 -14.43 -2.75
N HIS A 271 26.42 -13.37 -3.53
CA HIS A 271 26.21 -12.03 -3.00
C HIS A 271 24.72 -11.77 -2.71
N LEU A 272 24.44 -11.06 -1.61
CA LEU A 272 23.15 -10.45 -1.35
C LEU A 272 23.29 -8.92 -1.46
N VAL A 273 22.61 -8.32 -2.41
CA VAL A 273 22.48 -6.87 -2.52
C VAL A 273 21.10 -6.47 -1.99
N ILE A 274 21.06 -5.72 -0.90
CA ILE A 274 19.84 -5.22 -0.30
C ILE A 274 19.64 -3.77 -0.73
N ARG A 275 18.63 -3.50 -1.53
CA ARG A 275 18.23 -2.13 -1.90
C ARG A 275 17.13 -1.66 -0.97
N VAL A 276 17.48 -0.82 -0.01
CA VAL A 276 16.48 -0.20 0.87
C VAL A 276 15.64 0.80 0.07
N HIS A 277 14.34 0.81 0.35
CA HIS A 277 13.40 1.61 -0.44
C HIS A 277 13.70 3.11 -0.32
N PRO A 278 13.92 3.82 -1.43
CA PRO A 278 14.26 5.25 -1.38
C PRO A 278 13.19 6.12 -0.71
N GLY A 279 11.95 5.64 -0.64
CA GLY A 279 10.86 6.30 0.05
C GLY A 279 11.08 6.47 1.55
N GLU A 280 11.97 5.69 2.16
CA GLU A 280 12.32 5.85 3.58
C GLU A 280 12.92 7.22 3.92
N LEU A 281 13.44 7.95 2.94
CA LEU A 281 13.89 9.35 3.14
C LEU A 281 12.75 10.31 3.52
N LEU A 282 11.51 9.95 3.22
CA LEU A 282 10.32 10.76 3.49
C LEU A 282 9.49 10.23 4.66
N THR A 283 9.94 9.14 5.26
CA THR A 283 9.23 8.46 6.35
C THR A 283 9.79 8.90 7.70
N HIS A 284 8.99 8.70 8.75
CA HIS A 284 9.34 9.07 10.13
C HIS A 284 9.45 7.85 11.04
N GLY A 285 9.16 6.66 10.51
CA GLY A 285 9.26 5.39 11.22
C GLY A 285 10.68 4.83 11.24
N THR A 286 10.82 3.65 11.82
CA THR A 286 12.08 2.90 11.85
C THR A 286 12.52 2.54 10.43
N SER A 287 13.75 2.85 10.07
CA SER A 287 14.33 2.46 8.78
C SER A 287 14.66 0.98 8.75
N MET A 288 14.51 0.32 7.60
CA MET A 288 15.02 -1.05 7.40
C MET A 288 16.54 -1.12 7.57
N VAL A 289 17.25 -0.03 7.32
CA VAL A 289 18.69 0.06 7.63
C VAL A 289 18.94 -0.14 9.11
N GLU A 290 18.19 0.56 9.97
CA GLU A 290 18.30 0.44 11.44
C GLU A 290 17.95 -0.96 11.92
N VAL A 291 16.89 -1.55 11.37
CA VAL A 291 16.48 -2.94 11.69
C VAL A 291 17.59 -3.94 11.37
N ILE A 292 18.19 -3.85 10.18
CA ILE A 292 19.28 -4.74 9.76
C ILE A 292 20.54 -4.50 10.62
N GLN A 293 20.94 -3.24 10.83
CA GLN A 293 22.16 -2.91 11.58
C GLN A 293 22.04 -3.25 13.07
N ALA A 294 20.85 -3.15 13.65
CA ALA A 294 20.62 -3.60 15.03
C ALA A 294 20.81 -5.11 15.22
N ALA A 295 20.38 -5.90 14.22
CA ALA A 295 20.52 -7.37 14.27
C ALA A 295 21.91 -7.84 13.79
N PHE A 296 22.51 -7.13 12.87
CA PHE A 296 23.81 -7.43 12.26
C PHE A 296 24.69 -6.19 12.25
N PRO A 297 25.38 -5.86 13.36
CA PRO A 297 26.25 -4.67 13.47
C PRO A 297 27.38 -4.65 12.44
N GLN A 298 27.79 -5.82 11.98
CA GLN A 298 28.76 -6.02 10.91
C GLN A 298 28.20 -7.03 9.91
N LEU A 299 28.02 -6.60 8.68
CA LEU A 299 27.62 -7.50 7.59
C LEU A 299 28.84 -8.21 7.00
N PRO A 300 28.73 -9.50 6.63
CA PRO A 300 29.75 -10.21 5.87
C PRO A 300 30.03 -9.54 4.52
N GLU A 301 31.23 -9.78 3.96
CA GLU A 301 31.69 -9.18 2.70
C GLU A 301 30.80 -9.48 1.47
N ASN A 302 30.03 -10.56 1.52
CA ASN A 302 29.11 -10.93 0.47
C ASN A 302 27.72 -10.27 0.60
N ILE A 303 27.48 -9.44 1.64
CA ILE A 303 26.19 -8.75 1.85
C ILE A 303 26.39 -7.24 1.74
N HIS A 304 25.71 -6.64 0.78
CA HIS A 304 25.84 -5.24 0.42
C HIS A 304 24.54 -4.50 0.71
N LEU A 305 24.59 -3.50 1.58
CA LEU A 305 23.43 -2.69 1.95
C LEU A 305 23.48 -1.33 1.22
N ILE A 306 22.55 -1.12 0.29
CA ILE A 306 22.40 0.14 -0.43
C ILE A 306 21.37 0.99 0.30
N LEU A 307 21.82 2.12 0.83
CA LEU A 307 21.02 3.03 1.64
C LEU A 307 19.94 3.74 0.82
N PRO A 308 18.87 4.26 1.45
CA PRO A 308 17.77 4.93 0.75
C PRO A 308 18.22 6.19 -0.02
N ASP A 309 19.25 6.91 0.45
CA ASP A 309 19.80 8.12 -0.16
C ASP A 309 20.83 7.84 -1.27
N ALA A 310 21.24 6.58 -1.46
CA ALA A 310 22.19 6.21 -2.48
C ALA A 310 21.66 6.51 -3.88
N LYS A 311 22.51 7.14 -4.69
CA LYS A 311 22.21 7.49 -6.09
C LYS A 311 22.37 6.31 -7.04
N THR A 312 22.09 5.11 -6.57
CA THR A 312 22.15 3.89 -7.38
C THR A 312 20.75 3.61 -7.94
N ASN A 313 20.65 3.53 -9.26
CA ASN A 313 19.40 3.17 -9.90
C ASN A 313 19.10 1.68 -9.67
N THR A 314 17.92 1.37 -9.19
CA THR A 314 17.52 -0.02 -8.90
C THR A 314 17.59 -0.92 -10.14
N TYR A 315 17.32 -0.39 -11.32
CA TYR A 315 17.35 -1.18 -12.55
C TYR A 315 18.79 -1.51 -13.01
N ASP A 316 19.80 -0.72 -12.63
CA ASP A 316 21.21 -1.10 -12.83
C ASP A 316 21.59 -2.30 -11.96
N ILE A 317 20.98 -2.44 -10.77
CA ILE A 317 21.16 -3.63 -9.92
C ILE A 317 20.39 -4.82 -10.51
N VAL A 318 19.18 -4.61 -11.03
CA VAL A 318 18.42 -5.67 -11.72
C VAL A 318 19.20 -6.27 -12.89
N GLU A 319 19.98 -5.47 -13.60
CA GLU A 319 20.81 -5.95 -14.75
C GLU A 319 21.97 -6.87 -14.34
N ILE A 320 22.42 -6.80 -13.07
CA ILE A 320 23.52 -7.64 -12.56
C ILE A 320 23.03 -8.78 -11.67
N ALA A 321 21.75 -8.82 -11.33
CA ALA A 321 21.18 -9.81 -10.45
C ALA A 321 20.86 -11.11 -11.21
N ASP A 322 21.01 -12.24 -10.52
CA ASP A 322 20.62 -13.58 -10.99
C ASP A 322 19.31 -14.03 -10.34
N LEU A 323 18.91 -13.40 -9.23
CA LEU A 323 17.70 -13.71 -8.45
C LEU A 323 17.14 -12.44 -7.83
N GLY A 324 15.83 -12.25 -7.93
CA GLY A 324 15.08 -11.21 -7.22
C GLY A 324 14.40 -11.75 -5.96
N LEU A 325 14.48 -11.01 -4.86
CA LEU A 325 13.82 -11.30 -3.59
C LEU A 325 12.97 -10.09 -3.20
N VAL A 326 11.67 -10.28 -3.05
CA VAL A 326 10.72 -9.19 -2.76
C VAL A 326 9.68 -9.60 -1.74
N TYR A 327 9.18 -8.64 -0.97
CA TYR A 327 8.03 -8.88 -0.11
C TYR A 327 6.73 -8.63 -0.90
N THR A 328 6.37 -7.37 -1.15
CA THR A 328 5.18 -6.98 -1.93
C THR A 328 5.46 -5.89 -2.96
N THR A 329 6.71 -5.42 -3.05
CA THR A 329 7.06 -4.29 -3.90
C THR A 329 6.85 -4.58 -5.40
N THR A 330 6.34 -3.60 -6.12
CA THR A 330 6.06 -3.70 -7.56
C THR A 330 7.31 -3.94 -8.42
N VAL A 331 8.50 -3.65 -7.90
CA VAL A 331 9.75 -3.92 -8.63
C VAL A 331 9.96 -5.41 -8.87
N GLY A 332 9.35 -6.30 -8.07
CA GLY A 332 9.39 -7.74 -8.34
C GLY A 332 8.76 -8.13 -9.68
N MET A 333 7.66 -7.51 -10.06
CA MET A 333 7.08 -7.69 -11.39
C MET A 333 8.03 -7.17 -12.49
N GLU A 334 8.69 -6.06 -12.24
CA GLU A 334 9.65 -5.47 -13.19
C GLU A 334 10.92 -6.32 -13.33
N MET A 335 11.39 -6.94 -12.24
CA MET A 335 12.45 -7.96 -12.27
C MET A 335 12.05 -9.15 -13.15
N ALA A 336 10.83 -9.67 -12.96
CA ALA A 336 10.33 -10.77 -13.81
C ALA A 336 10.21 -10.36 -15.28
N MET A 337 9.79 -9.14 -15.58
CA MET A 337 9.79 -8.58 -16.95
C MET A 337 11.22 -8.47 -17.54
N ALA A 338 12.23 -8.26 -16.72
CA ALA A 338 13.63 -8.27 -17.11
C ALA A 338 14.20 -9.69 -17.28
N GLY A 339 13.42 -10.73 -16.97
CA GLY A 339 13.80 -12.13 -17.10
C GLY A 339 14.46 -12.73 -15.84
N LEU A 340 14.46 -12.02 -14.71
CA LEU A 340 14.95 -12.59 -13.45
C LEU A 340 13.95 -13.58 -12.89
N PRO A 341 14.39 -14.72 -12.34
CA PRO A 341 13.62 -15.48 -11.36
C PRO A 341 13.33 -14.61 -10.14
N VAL A 342 12.10 -14.59 -9.63
CA VAL A 342 11.71 -13.75 -8.50
C VAL A 342 11.01 -14.59 -7.44
N ILE A 343 11.51 -14.54 -6.20
CA ILE A 343 10.86 -15.11 -5.03
C ILE A 343 10.05 -14.01 -4.35
N VAL A 344 8.76 -14.28 -4.10
CA VAL A 344 7.82 -13.36 -3.49
C VAL A 344 7.44 -13.86 -2.10
N ALA A 345 7.77 -13.11 -1.07
CA ALA A 345 7.55 -13.52 0.32
C ALA A 345 6.18 -13.13 0.87
N GLY A 346 5.61 -12.02 0.44
CA GLY A 346 4.31 -11.53 0.88
C GLY A 346 3.18 -11.77 -0.14
N LYS A 347 1.94 -11.47 0.26
CA LYS A 347 0.80 -11.51 -0.65
C LYS A 347 0.81 -10.28 -1.54
N THR A 348 0.95 -10.45 -2.85
CA THR A 348 0.93 -9.35 -3.82
C THR A 348 0.15 -9.73 -5.08
N HIS A 349 -0.27 -8.71 -5.84
CA HIS A 349 -1.15 -8.85 -6.99
C HIS A 349 -0.57 -9.67 -8.14
N TYR A 350 0.74 -9.84 -8.21
CA TYR A 350 1.40 -10.62 -9.25
C TYR A 350 1.84 -12.02 -8.79
N ALA A 351 1.70 -12.36 -7.51
CA ALA A 351 1.94 -13.71 -6.99
C ALA A 351 0.88 -14.71 -7.49
N GLY A 352 1.21 -15.99 -7.57
CA GLY A 352 0.30 -17.06 -8.02
C GLY A 352 -0.02 -17.06 -9.51
N LYS A 353 0.71 -16.31 -10.33
CA LYS A 353 0.45 -16.16 -11.77
C LYS A 353 1.41 -16.96 -12.68
N GLY A 354 2.29 -17.76 -12.09
CA GLY A 354 3.17 -18.69 -12.78
C GLY A 354 4.46 -18.10 -13.35
N PHE A 355 4.74 -16.82 -13.10
CA PHE A 355 6.00 -16.18 -13.50
C PHE A 355 6.87 -15.73 -12.32
N THR A 356 6.43 -15.99 -11.09
CA THR A 356 7.19 -15.82 -9.83
C THR A 356 7.20 -17.13 -9.06
N ILE A 357 8.11 -17.23 -8.09
CA ILE A 357 8.15 -18.29 -7.09
C ILE A 357 7.55 -17.70 -5.82
N ASP A 358 6.48 -18.32 -5.32
CA ASP A 358 5.68 -17.75 -4.24
C ASP A 358 5.71 -18.64 -2.99
#